data_a14b53f318581f1d25aea74d0032ef9e
#
_entry.id   a14b53f318581f1d25aea74d0032ef9e
#
_cell.length_a   1.000
_cell.length_b   1.000
_cell.length_c   1.000
_cell.angle_alpha   90.00
_cell.angle_beta   90.00
_cell.angle_gamma   90.00
#
_symmetry.space_group_name_H-M   'P 1'
#
loop_
_entity.id
_entity.type
_entity.pdbx_description
1 polymer ?
#
loop_
_entity_poly.entity_id
_entity_poly.type
_entity_poly.pdbx_seq_one_letter_code
_entity_poly.pdbx_strand_id
1 'polypeptide(L)'
;SVDMLFCHQTFHHLVEQEQALAEFWRVLKPGGLLLFAESTKYYIDTWVIRWLFRHPMHVQKSADEYLAMLRQQGFQFAEQNVSYPYLWWSRSSDFGLLERWGLRRPKAIGQRNETLVNVAARKPLESAL
;
A
#
# COMPACT_ATOMS: atom_id res chain seq x y z
N SER A 1 4.05 10.54 19.71
CA SER A 1 4.07 11.93 19.98
C SER A 1 4.13 12.85 18.78
N VAL A 2 3.81 12.30 17.60
CA VAL A 2 3.73 13.07 16.36
C VAL A 2 2.28 13.14 15.89
N ASP A 3 1.95 14.22 15.17
CA ASP A 3 0.61 14.43 14.64
C ASP A 3 0.37 13.71 13.32
N MET A 4 1.45 13.51 12.54
CA MET A 4 1.40 12.86 11.25
C MET A 4 2.64 12.02 11.02
N LEU A 5 2.46 10.88 10.40
CA LEU A 5 3.53 9.99 9.97
C LEU A 5 3.35 9.67 8.48
N PHE A 6 4.43 9.77 7.73
CA PHE A 6 4.42 9.52 6.29
C PHE A 6 5.29 8.30 5.98
N CYS A 7 4.71 7.30 5.35
CA CYS A 7 5.40 6.09 4.91
C CYS A 7 5.17 5.89 3.41
N HIS A 8 6.20 6.12 2.62
CA HIS A 8 6.11 6.07 1.16
C HIS A 8 7.17 5.14 0.58
N GLN A 9 6.73 4.08 -0.09
CA GLN A 9 7.59 3.14 -0.83
C GLN A 9 8.74 2.55 0.02
N THR A 10 8.51 2.40 1.31
CA THR A 10 9.52 1.93 2.27
C THR A 10 9.08 0.66 2.99
N PHE A 11 7.81 0.58 3.31
CA PHE A 11 7.25 -0.47 4.15
C PHE A 11 7.43 -1.88 3.54
N HIS A 12 7.34 -1.99 2.22
CA HIS A 12 7.51 -3.27 1.52
C HIS A 12 8.95 -3.82 1.59
N HIS A 13 9.93 -3.02 2.01
CA HIS A 13 11.29 -3.48 2.28
C HIS A 13 11.47 -4.06 3.68
N LEU A 14 10.49 -3.87 4.56
CA LEU A 14 10.56 -4.33 5.94
C LEU A 14 10.14 -5.79 6.06
N VAL A 15 10.90 -6.56 6.80
CA VAL A 15 10.56 -7.95 7.14
C VAL A 15 9.62 -7.99 8.35
N GLU A 16 9.90 -7.17 9.37
CA GLU A 16 9.10 -7.07 10.60
C GLU A 16 8.00 -6.00 10.45
N GLN A 17 7.07 -6.22 9.52
CA GLN A 17 6.06 -5.22 9.17
C GLN A 17 5.07 -4.94 10.29
N GLU A 18 4.63 -5.97 11.01
CA GLU A 18 3.70 -5.82 12.12
C GLU A 18 4.33 -5.01 13.26
N GLN A 19 5.60 -5.26 13.54
CA GLN A 19 6.34 -4.53 14.56
C GLN A 19 6.53 -3.06 14.16
N ALA A 20 6.85 -2.79 12.90
CA ALA A 20 6.96 -1.44 12.39
C ALA A 20 5.62 -0.70 12.49
N LEU A 21 4.53 -1.38 12.18
CA LEU A 21 3.19 -0.79 12.26
C LEU A 21 2.79 -0.50 13.71
N ALA A 22 3.17 -1.37 14.64
CA ALA A 22 2.97 -1.12 16.07
C ALA A 22 3.73 0.12 16.54
N GLU A 23 4.95 0.32 16.03
CA GLU A 23 5.72 1.53 16.33
C GLU A 23 5.09 2.79 15.72
N PHE A 24 4.55 2.71 14.50
CA PHE A 24 3.79 3.82 13.91
C PHE A 24 2.62 4.21 14.81
N TRP A 25 1.90 3.20 15.31
CA TRP A 25 0.80 3.40 16.24
C TRP A 25 1.25 4.08 17.53
N ARG A 26 2.35 3.59 18.09
CA ARG A 26 2.89 4.10 19.36
C ARG A 26 3.29 5.57 19.28
N VAL A 27 3.96 5.97 18.20
CA VAL A 27 4.47 7.34 18.06
C VAL A 27 3.41 8.35 17.65
N LEU A 28 2.33 7.91 17.00
CA LEU A 28 1.23 8.79 16.62
C LEU A 28 0.40 9.17 17.84
N LYS A 29 0.09 10.46 17.95
CA LYS A 29 -0.89 10.93 18.94
C LYS A 29 -2.27 10.37 18.62
N PRO A 30 -3.16 10.22 19.63
CA PRO A 30 -4.56 9.98 19.35
C PRO A 30 -5.11 11.03 18.38
N GLY A 31 -5.84 10.62 17.36
CA GLY A 31 -6.27 11.49 16.27
C GLY A 31 -5.21 11.75 15.19
N GLY A 32 -3.99 11.26 15.35
CA GLY A 32 -2.92 11.42 14.40
C GLY A 32 -3.15 10.70 13.07
N LEU A 33 -2.50 11.16 12.04
CA LEU A 33 -2.70 10.70 10.66
C LEU A 33 -1.50 9.90 10.16
N LEU A 34 -1.76 8.71 9.64
CA LEU A 34 -0.78 7.92 8.89
C LEU A 34 -1.09 8.06 7.41
N LEU A 35 -0.16 8.60 6.66
CA LEU A 35 -0.19 8.61 5.20
C LEU A 35 0.68 7.43 4.70
N PHE A 36 0.03 6.41 4.19
CA PHE A 36 0.65 5.16 3.78
C PHE A 36 0.52 5.00 2.26
N ALA A 37 1.63 4.92 1.56
CA ALA A 37 1.67 4.80 0.10
C ALA A 37 2.70 3.75 -0.28
N GLU A 38 2.23 2.60 -0.78
CA GLU A 38 3.07 1.43 -1.01
C GLU A 38 2.81 0.74 -2.34
N SER A 39 3.87 0.09 -2.84
CA SER A 39 3.79 -0.87 -3.93
C SER A 39 3.33 -2.23 -3.39
N THR A 40 2.44 -2.87 -4.12
CA THR A 40 1.93 -4.19 -3.76
C THR A 40 2.82 -5.30 -4.31
N LYS A 41 2.55 -6.54 -3.88
CA LYS A 41 3.24 -7.73 -4.41
C LYS A 41 3.14 -7.84 -5.93
N TYR A 42 2.07 -7.36 -6.54
CA TYR A 42 1.87 -7.42 -7.99
C TYR A 42 2.83 -6.51 -8.76
N TYR A 43 3.22 -5.38 -8.17
CA TYR A 43 4.27 -4.53 -8.74
C TYR A 43 5.66 -5.13 -8.50
N ILE A 44 5.92 -5.55 -7.27
CA ILE A 44 7.24 -6.09 -6.87
C ILE A 44 7.54 -7.39 -7.62
N ASP A 45 6.52 -8.18 -7.93
CA ASP A 45 6.65 -9.45 -8.64
C ASP A 45 6.82 -9.29 -10.16
N THR A 46 6.87 -8.07 -10.69
CA THR A 46 7.21 -7.88 -12.11
C THR A 46 8.64 -8.35 -12.39
N TRP A 47 8.86 -8.98 -13.55
CA TRP A 47 10.17 -9.55 -13.86
C TRP A 47 11.30 -8.51 -13.89
N VAL A 48 11.01 -7.26 -14.30
CA VAL A 48 12.00 -6.17 -14.28
C VAL A 48 12.40 -5.81 -12.86
N ILE A 49 11.43 -5.67 -11.97
CA ILE A 49 11.70 -5.33 -10.56
C ILE A 49 12.46 -6.48 -9.89
N ARG A 50 12.08 -7.73 -10.14
CA ARG A 50 12.80 -8.88 -9.59
C ARG A 50 14.24 -8.98 -10.11
N TRP A 51 14.45 -8.59 -11.35
CA TRP A 51 15.77 -8.64 -11.97
C TRP A 51 16.69 -7.50 -11.51
N LEU A 52 16.15 -6.29 -11.37
CA LEU A 52 16.93 -5.10 -11.02
C LEU A 52 17.08 -4.86 -9.52
N PHE A 53 16.11 -5.31 -8.73
CA PHE A 53 16.04 -5.03 -7.31
C PHE A 53 15.79 -6.29 -6.50
N ARG A 54 16.40 -6.35 -5.30
CA ARG A 54 16.13 -7.42 -4.34
C ARG A 54 15.14 -6.94 -3.31
N HIS A 55 14.06 -7.73 -3.12
CA HIS A 55 13.04 -7.47 -2.12
C HIS A 55 12.77 -8.73 -1.31
N PRO A 56 12.40 -8.61 -0.03
CA PRO A 56 11.97 -9.76 0.76
C PRO A 56 10.58 -10.22 0.28
N MET A 57 10.55 -11.15 -0.67
CA MET A 57 9.31 -11.56 -1.35
C MET A 57 8.28 -12.19 -0.42
N HIS A 58 8.71 -12.86 0.65
CA HIS A 58 7.80 -13.52 1.59
C HIS A 58 6.95 -12.56 2.44
N VAL A 59 7.29 -11.27 2.48
CA VAL A 59 6.53 -10.25 3.21
C VAL A 59 5.78 -9.29 2.29
N GLN A 60 5.83 -9.50 0.97
CA GLN A 60 5.09 -8.67 0.02
C GLN A 60 3.59 -8.96 0.12
N LYS A 61 2.79 -7.92 0.03
CA LYS A 61 1.34 -7.99 0.24
C LYS A 61 0.56 -7.36 -0.91
N SER A 62 -0.67 -7.82 -1.11
CA SER A 62 -1.64 -7.14 -1.97
C SER A 62 -2.16 -5.87 -1.29
N ALA A 63 -2.87 -5.03 -2.07
CA ALA A 63 -3.51 -3.84 -1.51
C ALA A 63 -4.48 -4.21 -0.38
N ASP A 64 -5.33 -5.22 -0.58
CA ASP A 64 -6.29 -5.66 0.43
C ASP A 64 -5.60 -6.19 1.69
N GLU A 65 -4.49 -6.88 1.55
CA GLU A 65 -3.71 -7.38 2.69
C GLU A 65 -3.11 -6.23 3.49
N TYR A 66 -2.59 -5.18 2.83
CA TYR A 66 -2.11 -3.98 3.53
C TYR A 66 -3.24 -3.25 4.26
N LEU A 67 -4.39 -3.08 3.61
CA LEU A 67 -5.54 -2.44 4.24
C LEU A 67 -6.05 -3.22 5.46
N ALA A 68 -6.10 -4.55 5.35
CA ALA A 68 -6.50 -5.42 6.47
C ALA A 68 -5.52 -5.29 7.63
N MET A 69 -4.23 -5.24 7.36
CA MET A 69 -3.20 -5.10 8.39
C MET A 69 -3.31 -3.77 9.12
N LEU A 70 -3.58 -2.67 8.41
CA LEU A 70 -3.81 -1.35 9.01
C LEU A 70 -5.04 -1.37 9.92
N ARG A 71 -6.14 -1.99 9.48
CA ARG A 71 -7.37 -2.11 10.28
C ARG A 71 -7.17 -2.98 11.51
N GLN A 72 -6.41 -4.07 11.40
CA GLN A 72 -6.10 -4.94 12.54
C GLN A 72 -5.29 -4.22 13.62
N GLN A 73 -4.42 -3.30 13.23
CA GLN A 73 -3.68 -2.47 14.18
C GLN A 73 -4.60 -1.47 14.89
N GLY A 74 -5.73 -1.13 14.30
CA GLY A 74 -6.71 -0.20 14.86
C GLY A 74 -6.87 1.10 14.08
N PHE A 75 -6.13 1.28 12.99
CA PHE A 75 -6.27 2.46 12.14
C PHE A 75 -7.63 2.50 11.46
N GLN A 76 -8.20 3.69 11.37
CA GLN A 76 -9.52 3.93 10.77
C GLN A 76 -9.38 4.70 9.47
N PHE A 77 -10.05 4.21 8.43
CA PHE A 77 -10.16 4.88 7.13
C PHE A 77 -11.41 4.38 6.41
N ALA A 78 -11.97 5.23 5.55
CA ALA A 78 -13.09 4.89 4.68
C ALA A 78 -12.60 4.67 3.26
N GLU A 79 -13.45 4.19 2.37
CA GLU A 79 -13.10 3.95 0.96
C GLU A 79 -12.59 5.22 0.26
N GLN A 80 -13.15 6.39 0.56
CA GLN A 80 -12.69 7.66 0.00
C GLN A 80 -11.29 8.06 0.44
N ASN A 81 -10.74 7.44 1.49
CA ASN A 81 -9.39 7.67 1.97
C ASN A 81 -8.36 6.75 1.32
N VAL A 82 -8.81 5.86 0.45
CA VAL A 82 -7.96 4.89 -0.26
C VAL A 82 -7.97 5.21 -1.74
N SER A 83 -6.80 5.23 -2.35
CA SER A 83 -6.67 5.38 -3.81
C SER A 83 -5.71 4.34 -4.37
N TYR A 84 -5.99 3.96 -5.61
CA TYR A 84 -5.18 2.98 -6.34
C TYR A 84 -4.64 3.66 -7.60
N PRO A 85 -3.48 4.35 -7.50
CA PRO A 85 -2.91 5.03 -8.65
C PRO A 85 -2.70 4.08 -9.82
N TYR A 86 -3.10 4.51 -11.01
CA TYR A 86 -2.91 3.74 -12.22
C TYR A 86 -1.65 4.20 -12.93
N LEU A 87 -0.68 3.30 -12.98
CA LEU A 87 0.55 3.50 -13.72
C LEU A 87 0.65 2.39 -14.76
N TRP A 88 0.44 2.73 -16.02
CA TRP A 88 0.42 1.74 -17.11
C TRP A 88 1.70 0.89 -17.16
N TRP A 89 2.83 1.48 -16.84
CA TRP A 89 4.13 0.79 -16.85
C TRP A 89 4.33 -0.15 -15.65
N SER A 90 3.49 -0.07 -14.63
CA SER A 90 3.60 -0.92 -13.43
C SER A 90 2.85 -2.25 -13.57
N ARG A 91 2.36 -2.55 -14.75
CA ARG A 91 1.67 -3.82 -15.03
C ARG A 91 2.66 -4.98 -15.12
N SER A 92 2.28 -6.12 -14.57
CA SER A 92 3.16 -7.27 -14.43
C SER A 92 3.45 -8.02 -15.73
N SER A 93 2.50 -8.01 -16.70
CA SER A 93 2.61 -8.85 -17.90
C SER A 93 3.19 -8.15 -19.11
N ASP A 94 2.78 -6.91 -19.35
CA ASP A 94 3.14 -6.18 -20.59
C ASP A 94 3.49 -4.71 -20.33
N PHE A 95 3.67 -4.34 -19.06
CA PHE A 95 3.92 -2.95 -18.63
C PHE A 95 2.82 -1.98 -19.06
N GLY A 96 1.62 -2.47 -19.33
CA GLY A 96 0.52 -1.64 -19.78
C GLY A 96 0.68 -1.12 -21.21
N LEU A 97 1.53 -1.76 -22.03
CA LEU A 97 1.76 -1.31 -23.40
C LEU A 97 0.48 -1.35 -24.25
N LEU A 98 -0.35 -2.37 -24.06
CA LEU A 98 -1.60 -2.49 -24.81
C LEU A 98 -2.57 -1.35 -24.47
N GLU A 99 -2.65 -0.97 -23.20
CA GLU A 99 -3.46 0.16 -22.77
C GLU A 99 -2.90 1.49 -23.31
N ARG A 100 -1.58 1.65 -23.25
CA ARG A 100 -0.90 2.85 -23.77
C ARG A 100 -1.11 3.05 -25.27
N TRP A 101 -1.10 1.96 -26.03
CA TRP A 101 -1.30 2.01 -27.48
C TRP A 101 -2.78 2.02 -27.88
N GLY A 102 -3.70 2.01 -26.92
CA GLY A 102 -5.13 2.02 -27.20
C GLY A 102 -5.69 0.70 -27.70
N LEU A 103 -4.93 -0.39 -27.59
CA LEU A 103 -5.35 -1.72 -28.06
C LEU A 103 -6.23 -2.44 -27.04
N ARG A 104 -6.16 -2.03 -25.78
CA ARG A 104 -6.97 -2.57 -24.69
C ARG A 104 -7.36 -1.46 -23.73
N ARG A 105 -8.61 -1.52 -23.22
CA ARG A 105 -9.04 -0.59 -22.19
C ARG A 105 -8.50 -1.00 -20.82
N PRO A 106 -8.09 -0.03 -19.97
CA PRO A 106 -7.70 -0.35 -18.59
C PRO A 106 -8.86 -1.00 -17.83
N LYS A 107 -8.55 -2.01 -17.04
CA LYS A 107 -9.54 -2.62 -16.15
C LYS A 107 -9.90 -1.66 -15.01
N ALA A 108 -11.16 -1.68 -14.60
CA ALA A 108 -11.62 -0.86 -13.47
C ALA A 108 -11.04 -1.35 -12.15
N ILE A 109 -11.10 -0.49 -11.13
CA ILE A 109 -10.78 -0.85 -9.76
C ILE A 109 -11.64 -2.05 -9.34
N GLY A 110 -11.02 -3.04 -8.71
CA GLY A 110 -11.67 -4.29 -8.32
C GLY A 110 -11.66 -5.38 -9.39
N GLN A 111 -11.41 -5.03 -10.65
CA GLN A 111 -11.27 -5.98 -11.76
C GLN A 111 -9.82 -6.21 -12.20
N ARG A 112 -8.88 -5.59 -11.52
CA ARG A 112 -7.45 -5.66 -11.82
C ARG A 112 -6.66 -5.91 -10.54
N ASN A 113 -5.46 -6.45 -10.67
CA ASN A 113 -4.51 -6.51 -9.57
C ASN A 113 -3.92 -5.11 -9.36
N GLU A 114 -4.19 -4.52 -8.21
CA GLU A 114 -3.67 -3.19 -7.91
C GLU A 114 -2.18 -3.26 -7.61
N THR A 115 -1.39 -2.43 -8.29
CA THR A 115 0.07 -2.39 -8.13
C THR A 115 0.51 -1.36 -7.10
N LEU A 116 -0.32 -0.37 -6.82
CA LEU A 116 -0.06 0.68 -5.85
C LEU A 116 -1.29 0.89 -4.97
N VAL A 117 -1.07 1.26 -3.72
CA VAL A 117 -2.13 1.62 -2.79
C VAL A 117 -1.69 2.82 -1.96
N ASN A 118 -2.54 3.83 -1.90
CA ASN A 118 -2.36 5.00 -1.03
C ASN A 118 -3.54 5.05 -0.07
N VAL A 119 -3.27 5.24 1.21
CA VAL A 119 -4.31 5.36 2.22
C VAL A 119 -3.97 6.45 3.23
N ALA A 120 -4.96 7.26 3.58
CA ALA A 120 -4.90 8.19 4.69
C ALA A 120 -5.66 7.55 5.86
N ALA A 121 -4.93 7.03 6.81
CA ALA A 121 -5.48 6.30 7.95
C ALA A 121 -5.30 7.09 9.24
N ARG A 122 -6.29 7.07 10.10
CA ARG A 122 -6.29 7.85 11.34
C ARG A 122 -6.22 6.93 12.55
N LYS A 123 -5.35 7.28 13.49
CA LYS A 123 -5.41 6.70 14.82
C LYS A 123 -6.60 7.30 15.56
N PRO A 124 -7.55 6.50 16.08
CA PRO A 124 -8.70 7.06 16.81
C PRO A 124 -8.27 7.91 18.01
N LEU A 125 -9.13 8.85 18.40
CA LEU A 125 -8.85 9.76 19.53
C LEU A 125 -8.64 9.01 20.83
N GLU A 126 -9.47 8.02 21.12
CA GLU A 126 -9.30 7.08 22.23
C GLU A 126 -9.98 5.76 21.90
N SER A 127 -9.39 4.66 22.39
CA SER A 127 -10.11 3.41 22.41
C SER A 127 -11.13 3.50 23.54
N ALA A 128 -12.41 3.48 23.20
CA ALA A 128 -13.45 3.30 24.21
C ALA A 128 -13.23 1.94 24.87
N LEU A 129 -12.97 1.96 26.14
CA LEU A 129 -12.92 0.76 26.97
C LEU A 129 -14.34 0.26 27.23
#